data_0e0d8d41f1766819f25221172f005054
#
_entry.id   0e0d8d41f1766819f25221172f005054
#
_cell.length_a   1.000
_cell.length_b   1.000
_cell.length_c   1.000
_cell.angle_alpha   90.00
_cell.angle_beta   90.00
_cell.angle_gamma   90.00
#
_symmetry.space_group_name_H-M   'P 1'
#
loop_
_entity.id
_entity.type
_entity.pdbx_description
1 polymer ?
#
loop_
_entity_poly.entity_id
_entity_poly.type
_entity_poly.pdbx_seq_one_letter_code
_entity_poly.pdbx_strand_id
1 'polypeptide(L)'
;MEGIGEKLDKIIKNTRQKYSFLLTLSGKGSRLEKTFEPEISITPGCHYEIAFTSLETYHSIPNITLSNNTLQIKNNGPWVTLALEKGCYGLMDLNAEIGRQLEVAGMSKAVTFRANYNTLKCVMNIEKGYTVKFGENSLRTVLGFAAKSYTGKARYESEHTVQILTVNSILVHCDLAGGSYLNGKRAPVVHSFFPLADPGDKIVEKPVEYIYLPISSDVIRRMTVWLTDQDQNLLDLREEVLTIKFHLRSC
;
A
#
# COMPACT_ATOMS: atom_id res chain seq x y z
N MET A 1 24.29 50.02 -22.72
CA MET A 1 24.89 49.03 -23.66
C MET A 1 24.93 47.69 -22.93
N GLU A 2 24.04 46.79 -23.26
CA GLU A 2 24.14 45.39 -22.74
C GLU A 2 25.48 44.83 -23.21
N GLY A 3 26.28 44.30 -22.27
CA GLY A 3 27.59 43.74 -22.59
C GLY A 3 27.47 42.49 -23.43
N ILE A 4 28.49 42.23 -24.25
CA ILE A 4 28.57 41.04 -25.12
C ILE A 4 28.34 39.75 -24.32
N GLY A 5 28.78 39.72 -23.09
CA GLY A 5 28.54 38.59 -22.14
C GLY A 5 27.05 38.32 -21.82
N GLU A 6 26.27 39.36 -21.55
CA GLU A 6 24.82 39.23 -21.29
C GLU A 6 24.04 38.77 -22.54
N LYS A 7 24.46 39.22 -23.73
CA LYS A 7 23.86 38.71 -24.99
C LYS A 7 24.22 37.25 -25.26
N LEU A 8 25.47 36.85 -24.96
CA LEU A 8 25.89 35.44 -25.07
C LEU A 8 25.11 34.56 -24.10
N ASP A 9 24.96 34.96 -22.85
CA ASP A 9 24.21 34.25 -21.84
C ASP A 9 22.71 34.12 -22.18
N LYS A 10 22.11 35.17 -22.76
CA LYS A 10 20.74 35.12 -23.28
C LYS A 10 20.62 34.18 -24.50
N ILE A 11 21.60 34.18 -25.41
CA ILE A 11 21.63 33.27 -26.56
C ILE A 11 21.83 31.83 -26.06
N ILE A 12 22.75 31.58 -25.13
CA ILE A 12 23.00 30.26 -24.55
C ILE A 12 21.77 29.74 -23.80
N LYS A 13 21.07 30.57 -23.03
CA LYS A 13 19.80 30.21 -22.38
C LYS A 13 18.67 29.89 -23.37
N ASN A 14 18.60 30.62 -24.49
CA ASN A 14 17.58 30.41 -25.52
C ASN A 14 17.88 29.23 -26.46
N THR A 15 19.13 28.76 -26.54
CA THR A 15 19.53 27.65 -27.41
C THR A 15 19.59 26.32 -26.72
N ARG A 16 19.38 26.24 -25.40
CA ARG A 16 19.25 24.96 -24.71
C ARG A 16 17.94 24.29 -25.13
N GLN A 17 18.07 23.33 -26.03
CA GLN A 17 16.98 22.49 -26.44
C GLN A 17 16.42 21.77 -25.21
N LYS A 18 15.16 22.05 -24.84
CA LYS A 18 14.51 21.38 -23.73
C LYS A 18 14.06 20.00 -24.20
N TYR A 19 14.60 18.98 -23.60
CA TYR A 19 14.16 17.60 -23.82
C TYR A 19 13.08 17.24 -22.82
N SER A 20 12.05 16.53 -23.26
CA SER A 20 10.91 16.13 -22.49
C SER A 20 10.45 14.74 -22.92
N PHE A 21 10.35 13.82 -21.99
CA PHE A 21 9.96 12.43 -22.23
C PHE A 21 8.83 12.02 -21.30
N LEU A 22 7.85 11.31 -21.82
CA LEU A 22 6.85 10.62 -21.03
C LEU A 22 7.25 9.15 -20.92
N LEU A 23 7.48 8.69 -19.70
CA LEU A 23 7.83 7.30 -19.41
C LEU A 23 6.61 6.59 -18.85
N THR A 24 6.17 5.50 -19.49
CA THR A 24 5.06 4.67 -19.03
C THR A 24 5.56 3.26 -18.79
N LEU A 25 5.42 2.78 -17.56
CA LEU A 25 5.72 1.41 -17.18
C LEU A 25 4.41 0.70 -16.86
N SER A 26 4.24 -0.53 -17.37
CA SER A 26 3.08 -1.36 -17.04
C SER A 26 3.51 -2.81 -16.86
N GLY A 27 2.87 -3.48 -15.93
CA GLY A 27 3.14 -4.89 -15.61
C GLY A 27 2.35 -5.37 -14.42
N LYS A 28 2.53 -6.62 -14.02
CA LYS A 28 1.87 -7.23 -12.87
C LYS A 28 2.66 -7.01 -11.58
N GLY A 29 1.92 -6.87 -10.49
CA GLY A 29 2.47 -6.72 -9.14
C GLY A 29 2.95 -5.31 -8.82
N SER A 30 3.57 -5.15 -7.69
CA SER A 30 3.94 -3.84 -7.11
C SER A 30 5.38 -3.41 -7.40
N ARG A 31 6.14 -4.20 -8.16
CA ARG A 31 7.50 -3.87 -8.60
C ARG A 31 7.63 -4.10 -10.10
N LEU A 32 7.98 -3.04 -10.81
CA LEU A 32 8.19 -3.06 -12.26
C LEU A 32 9.63 -2.69 -12.56
N GLU A 33 10.26 -3.46 -13.44
CA GLU A 33 11.57 -3.16 -14.00
C GLU A 33 11.47 -3.19 -15.52
N LYS A 34 11.91 -2.13 -16.18
CA LYS A 34 11.86 -1.99 -17.64
C LYS A 34 13.17 -1.47 -18.18
N THR A 35 13.62 -2.07 -19.29
CA THR A 35 14.74 -1.62 -20.08
C THR A 35 14.24 -0.74 -21.22
N PHE A 36 14.95 0.32 -21.53
CA PHE A 36 14.62 1.22 -22.64
C PHE A 36 15.45 0.87 -23.88
N GLU A 37 14.77 0.71 -25.01
CA GLU A 37 15.35 0.46 -26.33
C GLU A 37 14.74 1.42 -27.36
N PRO A 38 15.51 2.41 -27.85
CA PRO A 38 16.89 2.71 -27.46
C PRO A 38 17.01 3.28 -26.02
N GLU A 39 18.21 3.19 -25.44
CA GLU A 39 18.53 3.84 -24.18
C GLU A 39 18.31 5.36 -24.25
N ILE A 40 17.90 5.98 -23.13
CA ILE A 40 17.71 7.42 -23.06
C ILE A 40 19.03 8.06 -22.67
N SER A 41 19.68 8.72 -23.65
CA SER A 41 20.92 9.44 -23.43
C SER A 41 20.65 10.81 -22.83
N ILE A 42 21.36 11.14 -21.76
CA ILE A 42 21.35 12.46 -21.14
C ILE A 42 22.35 13.34 -21.89
N THR A 43 21.91 14.49 -22.35
CA THR A 43 22.79 15.43 -23.05
C THR A 43 23.87 15.94 -22.08
N PRO A 44 25.17 15.84 -22.42
CA PRO A 44 26.24 16.33 -21.57
C PRO A 44 26.05 17.82 -21.20
N GLY A 45 26.22 18.13 -19.91
CA GLY A 45 26.04 19.49 -19.38
C GLY A 45 24.58 19.93 -19.16
N CYS A 46 23.60 19.05 -19.40
CA CYS A 46 22.21 19.28 -19.03
C CYS A 46 21.87 18.51 -17.74
N HIS A 47 21.13 19.18 -16.87
CA HIS A 47 20.52 18.52 -15.70
C HIS A 47 19.14 18.00 -16.10
N TYR A 48 18.79 16.83 -15.59
CA TYR A 48 17.49 16.22 -15.83
C TYR A 48 16.79 15.97 -14.51
N GLU A 49 15.47 16.10 -14.56
CA GLU A 49 14.57 15.90 -13.44
C GLU A 49 13.45 14.95 -13.83
N ILE A 50 13.01 14.15 -12.89
CA ILE A 50 11.89 13.22 -13.05
C ILE A 50 10.77 13.54 -12.07
N ALA A 51 9.52 13.50 -12.54
CA ALA A 51 8.34 13.65 -11.71
C ALA A 51 7.37 12.48 -11.93
N PHE A 52 6.78 11.99 -10.85
CA PHE A 52 5.61 11.10 -10.92
C PHE A 52 4.41 11.88 -11.47
N THR A 53 3.66 11.28 -12.40
CA THR A 53 2.50 11.95 -13.03
C THR A 53 1.18 11.22 -12.81
N SER A 54 1.18 9.88 -12.83
CA SER A 54 -0.02 9.11 -12.50
C SER A 54 0.29 7.65 -12.21
N LEU A 55 -0.63 7.02 -11.50
CA LEU A 55 -0.64 5.59 -11.23
C LEU A 55 -2.07 5.06 -11.40
N GLU A 56 -2.19 3.89 -11.99
CA GLU A 56 -3.44 3.14 -12.12
C GLU A 56 -3.21 1.68 -11.73
N THR A 57 -4.05 1.18 -10.84
CA THR A 57 -4.11 -0.24 -10.43
C THR A 57 -5.48 -0.53 -9.80
N TYR A 58 -5.67 -1.73 -9.25
CA TYR A 58 -6.86 -2.08 -8.46
C TYR A 58 -6.51 -2.19 -6.98
N HIS A 59 -7.47 -1.82 -6.11
CA HIS A 59 -7.32 -1.98 -4.66
C HIS A 59 -7.52 -3.45 -4.27
N SER A 60 -6.51 -4.26 -4.49
CA SER A 60 -6.47 -5.70 -4.15
C SER A 60 -5.61 -6.01 -2.92
N ILE A 61 -5.14 -4.97 -2.21
CA ILE A 61 -4.21 -5.08 -1.08
C ILE A 61 -4.88 -5.81 0.09
N PRO A 62 -4.43 -7.02 0.47
CA PRO A 62 -5.10 -7.80 1.50
C PRO A 62 -4.84 -7.25 2.89
N ASN A 63 -5.89 -7.20 3.72
CA ASN A 63 -5.77 -6.94 5.15
C ASN A 63 -5.75 -8.23 5.96
N ILE A 64 -6.20 -9.34 5.40
CA ILE A 64 -6.05 -10.68 5.96
C ILE A 64 -5.02 -11.46 5.17
N THR A 65 -3.98 -11.92 5.86
CA THR A 65 -2.85 -12.67 5.33
C THR A 65 -2.57 -13.88 6.22
N LEU A 66 -1.66 -14.76 5.83
CA LEU A 66 -1.28 -15.92 6.64
C LEU A 66 -0.72 -15.55 8.02
N SER A 67 -0.30 -14.30 8.23
CA SER A 67 0.23 -13.82 9.51
C SER A 67 -0.85 -13.35 10.50
N ASN A 68 -2.12 -13.24 10.07
CA ASN A 68 -3.20 -12.72 10.93
C ASN A 68 -4.58 -13.34 10.66
N ASN A 69 -4.66 -14.51 10.03
CA ASN A 69 -5.90 -15.08 9.51
C ASN A 69 -6.60 -16.09 10.40
N THR A 70 -6.11 -16.36 11.61
CA THR A 70 -6.68 -17.44 12.44
C THR A 70 -7.54 -16.93 13.59
N LEU A 71 -8.49 -17.76 14.01
CA LEU A 71 -9.28 -17.60 15.21
C LEU A 71 -9.48 -18.98 15.85
N GLN A 72 -9.20 -19.12 17.15
CA GLN A 72 -9.43 -20.37 17.87
C GLN A 72 -10.67 -20.27 18.74
N ILE A 73 -11.52 -21.29 18.67
CA ILE A 73 -12.74 -21.40 19.47
C ILE A 73 -12.92 -22.82 20.02
N LYS A 74 -13.54 -22.95 21.17
CA LYS A 74 -13.95 -24.24 21.71
C LYS A 74 -15.27 -24.15 22.47
N ASN A 75 -15.96 -25.29 22.58
CA ASN A 75 -17.12 -25.51 23.47
C ASN A 75 -16.85 -26.75 24.30
N ASN A 76 -16.29 -26.59 25.51
CA ASN A 76 -15.97 -27.66 26.47
C ASN A 76 -15.13 -28.85 25.93
N GLY A 77 -14.75 -28.80 24.67
CA GLY A 77 -13.98 -29.80 23.94
C GLY A 77 -12.61 -29.27 23.48
N PRO A 78 -12.04 -29.90 22.44
CA PRO A 78 -10.80 -29.45 21.83
C PRO A 78 -10.95 -28.08 21.18
N TRP A 79 -9.83 -27.40 20.98
CA TRP A 79 -9.78 -26.16 20.19
C TRP A 79 -10.03 -26.45 18.70
N VAL A 80 -10.95 -25.71 18.12
CA VAL A 80 -11.16 -25.62 16.68
C VAL A 80 -10.49 -24.35 16.19
N THR A 81 -9.63 -24.45 15.19
CA THR A 81 -8.99 -23.31 14.55
C THR A 81 -9.72 -22.98 13.25
N LEU A 82 -10.31 -21.80 13.19
CA LEU A 82 -10.83 -21.22 11.96
C LEU A 82 -9.68 -20.52 11.26
N ALA A 83 -9.55 -20.68 9.95
CA ALA A 83 -8.55 -20.02 9.14
C ALA A 83 -9.22 -19.36 7.92
N LEU A 84 -9.11 -18.05 7.85
CA LEU A 84 -9.65 -17.30 6.73
C LEU A 84 -8.68 -17.32 5.55
N GLU A 85 -9.20 -17.28 4.34
CA GLU A 85 -8.38 -17.12 3.15
C GLU A 85 -7.80 -15.70 3.10
N LYS A 86 -6.65 -15.57 2.46
CA LYS A 86 -6.02 -14.27 2.20
C LYS A 86 -6.95 -13.40 1.35
N GLY A 87 -7.25 -12.19 1.82
CA GLY A 87 -8.20 -11.31 1.11
C GLY A 87 -8.37 -9.94 1.74
N CYS A 88 -9.27 -9.18 1.13
CA CYS A 88 -9.70 -7.86 1.59
C CYS A 88 -11.07 -8.02 2.27
N TYR A 89 -11.12 -7.87 3.57
CA TYR A 89 -12.33 -8.07 4.36
C TYR A 89 -12.71 -6.81 5.10
N GLY A 90 -13.97 -6.38 4.95
CA GLY A 90 -14.60 -5.50 5.91
C GLY A 90 -14.96 -6.27 7.20
N LEU A 91 -15.34 -5.56 8.27
CA LEU A 91 -15.74 -6.22 9.52
C LEU A 91 -17.00 -7.08 9.33
N MET A 92 -17.90 -6.69 8.46
CA MET A 92 -19.09 -7.47 8.14
C MET A 92 -18.72 -8.77 7.40
N ASP A 93 -17.80 -8.69 6.46
CA ASP A 93 -17.31 -9.84 5.68
C ASP A 93 -16.57 -10.83 6.58
N LEU A 94 -15.72 -10.32 7.48
CA LEU A 94 -15.07 -11.14 8.52
C LEU A 94 -16.09 -11.88 9.37
N ASN A 95 -17.12 -11.18 9.84
CA ASN A 95 -18.17 -11.79 10.67
C ASN A 95 -18.98 -12.83 9.90
N ALA A 96 -19.28 -12.58 8.61
CA ALA A 96 -20.02 -13.52 7.76
C ALA A 96 -19.19 -14.79 7.51
N GLU A 97 -17.89 -14.64 7.15
CA GLU A 97 -17.03 -15.79 6.88
C GLU A 97 -16.75 -16.61 8.15
N ILE A 98 -16.51 -15.96 9.29
CA ILE A 98 -16.38 -16.64 10.57
C ILE A 98 -17.68 -17.41 10.90
N GLY A 99 -18.84 -16.78 10.70
CA GLY A 99 -20.15 -17.41 10.88
C GLY A 99 -20.32 -18.66 10.03
N ARG A 100 -19.97 -18.59 8.76
CA ARG A 100 -19.99 -19.72 7.83
C ARG A 100 -19.09 -20.88 8.30
N GLN A 101 -17.85 -20.59 8.71
CA GLN A 101 -16.94 -21.62 9.20
C GLN A 101 -17.43 -22.25 10.52
N LEU A 102 -18.04 -21.44 11.39
CA LEU A 102 -18.64 -21.93 12.63
C LEU A 102 -19.83 -22.86 12.38
N GLU A 103 -20.65 -22.60 11.35
CA GLU A 103 -21.74 -23.48 10.96
C GLU A 103 -21.22 -24.84 10.50
N VAL A 104 -20.18 -24.85 9.66
CA VAL A 104 -19.52 -26.10 9.23
C VAL A 104 -18.93 -26.87 10.41
N ALA A 105 -18.42 -26.17 11.41
CA ALA A 105 -17.87 -26.77 12.64
C ALA A 105 -18.95 -27.21 13.66
N GLY A 106 -20.24 -27.01 13.37
CA GLY A 106 -21.33 -27.30 14.32
C GLY A 106 -21.42 -26.34 15.52
N MET A 107 -20.85 -25.15 15.40
CA MET A 107 -20.78 -24.11 16.43
C MET A 107 -21.53 -22.83 16.02
N SER A 108 -22.65 -22.95 15.33
CA SER A 108 -23.41 -21.82 14.80
C SER A 108 -23.66 -20.76 15.89
N LYS A 109 -23.44 -19.48 15.54
CA LYS A 109 -23.61 -18.31 16.42
C LYS A 109 -22.76 -18.27 17.70
N ALA A 110 -21.75 -19.13 17.81
CA ALA A 110 -20.88 -19.19 19.00
C ALA A 110 -20.18 -17.85 19.30
N VAL A 111 -19.83 -17.08 18.29
CA VAL A 111 -19.26 -15.74 18.40
C VAL A 111 -19.77 -14.84 17.28
N THR A 112 -19.96 -13.57 17.59
CA THR A 112 -20.26 -12.51 16.60
C THR A 112 -19.46 -11.25 16.87
N PHE A 113 -19.12 -10.53 15.80
CA PHE A 113 -18.35 -9.30 15.87
C PHE A 113 -19.17 -8.12 15.33
N ARG A 114 -19.05 -6.96 15.97
CA ARG A 114 -19.72 -5.72 15.55
C ARG A 114 -18.81 -4.52 15.76
N ALA A 115 -18.95 -3.50 14.93
CA ALA A 115 -18.28 -2.23 15.14
C ALA A 115 -18.97 -1.42 16.26
N ASN A 116 -18.16 -0.80 17.11
CA ASN A 116 -18.59 0.33 17.92
C ASN A 116 -18.03 1.60 17.26
N TYR A 117 -18.85 2.30 16.52
CA TYR A 117 -18.45 3.49 15.77
C TYR A 117 -18.06 4.67 16.66
N ASN A 118 -18.47 4.70 17.91
CA ASN A 118 -18.13 5.77 18.84
C ASN A 118 -16.71 5.62 19.38
N THR A 119 -16.29 4.38 19.65
CA THR A 119 -14.96 4.06 20.21
C THR A 119 -13.98 3.56 19.14
N LEU A 120 -14.45 3.34 17.91
CA LEU A 120 -13.70 2.73 16.80
C LEU A 120 -13.15 1.34 17.15
N LYS A 121 -13.83 0.65 18.07
CA LYS A 121 -13.44 -0.67 18.57
C LYS A 121 -14.36 -1.77 18.05
N CYS A 122 -13.88 -3.00 18.15
CA CYS A 122 -14.68 -4.19 17.87
C CYS A 122 -15.39 -4.68 19.13
N VAL A 123 -16.67 -4.95 19.02
CA VAL A 123 -17.45 -5.64 20.05
C VAL A 123 -17.62 -7.09 19.65
N MET A 124 -17.15 -8.00 20.51
CA MET A 124 -17.30 -9.44 20.37
C MET A 124 -18.33 -9.93 21.38
N ASN A 125 -19.38 -10.63 20.91
CA ASN A 125 -20.31 -11.33 21.75
C ASN A 125 -20.04 -12.83 21.67
N ILE A 126 -19.84 -13.48 22.81
CA ILE A 126 -19.57 -14.92 22.90
C ILE A 126 -20.77 -15.57 23.62
N GLU A 127 -21.33 -16.62 23.02
CA GLU A 127 -22.42 -17.40 23.63
C GLU A 127 -21.94 -18.26 24.78
N LYS A 128 -22.87 -18.59 25.69
CA LYS A 128 -22.59 -19.41 26.88
C LYS A 128 -21.96 -20.75 26.49
N GLY A 129 -20.88 -21.12 27.18
CA GLY A 129 -20.17 -22.39 26.96
C GLY A 129 -19.04 -22.32 25.96
N TYR A 130 -18.91 -21.21 25.23
CA TYR A 130 -17.82 -21.03 24.29
C TYR A 130 -16.67 -20.20 24.85
N THR A 131 -15.48 -20.48 24.36
CA THR A 131 -14.26 -19.69 24.63
C THR A 131 -13.57 -19.40 23.33
N VAL A 132 -13.25 -18.12 23.09
CA VAL A 132 -12.48 -17.64 21.95
C VAL A 132 -11.07 -17.32 22.41
N LYS A 133 -10.06 -17.68 21.61
CA LYS A 133 -8.66 -17.37 21.90
C LYS A 133 -8.02 -16.67 20.70
N PHE A 134 -7.39 -15.57 20.99
CA PHE A 134 -6.49 -14.87 20.05
C PHE A 134 -5.04 -15.22 20.41
N GLY A 135 -4.36 -15.92 19.51
CA GLY A 135 -2.95 -16.26 19.60
C GLY A 135 -2.07 -15.41 18.67
N GLU A 136 -0.89 -15.91 18.39
CA GLU A 136 -0.07 -15.42 17.28
C GLU A 136 -0.78 -15.72 15.95
N ASN A 137 -0.49 -14.96 14.90
CA ASN A 137 -1.09 -15.11 13.57
C ASN A 137 -2.64 -15.11 13.56
N SER A 138 -3.25 -14.42 14.53
CA SER A 138 -4.70 -14.39 14.65
C SER A 138 -5.30 -13.05 14.23
N LEU A 139 -6.60 -13.04 14.01
CA LEU A 139 -7.39 -11.85 13.70
C LEU A 139 -7.29 -10.73 14.76
N ARG A 140 -6.57 -10.94 15.85
CA ARG A 140 -6.46 -9.99 16.96
C ARG A 140 -5.99 -8.60 16.54
N THR A 141 -5.04 -8.53 15.63
CA THR A 141 -4.47 -7.27 15.14
C THR A 141 -5.50 -6.47 14.37
N VAL A 142 -6.26 -7.12 13.50
CA VAL A 142 -7.31 -6.50 12.70
C VAL A 142 -8.51 -6.11 13.56
N LEU A 143 -8.92 -6.97 14.51
CA LEU A 143 -10.07 -6.75 15.37
C LEU A 143 -9.75 -5.92 16.64
N GLY A 144 -8.47 -5.67 16.93
CA GLY A 144 -8.02 -4.88 18.08
C GLY A 144 -8.01 -5.60 19.41
N PHE A 145 -8.09 -6.95 19.47
CA PHE A 145 -8.09 -7.73 20.70
C PHE A 145 -6.68 -8.05 21.21
N ALA A 146 -6.54 -8.17 22.53
CA ALA A 146 -5.31 -8.66 23.14
C ALA A 146 -5.11 -10.17 22.94
N ALA A 147 -3.85 -10.62 22.98
CA ALA A 147 -3.50 -12.04 22.87
C ALA A 147 -3.86 -12.80 24.16
N LYS A 148 -5.11 -13.20 24.30
CA LYS A 148 -5.63 -13.95 25.44
C LYS A 148 -6.90 -14.75 25.07
N SER A 149 -7.43 -15.49 26.04
CA SER A 149 -8.72 -16.19 25.93
C SER A 149 -9.85 -15.36 26.53
N TYR A 150 -11.01 -15.39 25.87
CA TYR A 150 -12.24 -14.72 26.25
C TYR A 150 -13.33 -15.79 26.40
N THR A 151 -13.99 -15.84 27.56
CA THR A 151 -14.97 -16.90 27.87
C THR A 151 -16.37 -16.28 28.04
N GLY A 152 -17.40 -16.89 27.45
CA GLY A 152 -18.76 -16.36 27.43
C GLY A 152 -19.69 -17.06 28.37
N LYS A 153 -20.89 -16.55 28.66
CA LYS A 153 -21.75 -15.57 27.98
C LYS A 153 -21.36 -14.15 28.34
N ALA A 154 -20.68 -13.45 27.44
CA ALA A 154 -20.22 -12.12 27.73
C ALA A 154 -20.04 -11.30 26.45
N ARG A 155 -20.16 -10.00 26.61
CA ARG A 155 -19.81 -8.98 25.63
C ARG A 155 -18.43 -8.42 25.97
N TYR A 156 -17.52 -8.44 25.02
CA TYR A 156 -16.20 -7.87 25.15
C TYR A 156 -16.01 -6.74 24.12
N GLU A 157 -15.38 -5.67 24.52
CA GLU A 157 -14.89 -4.64 23.62
C GLU A 157 -13.38 -4.78 23.48
N SER A 158 -12.87 -4.62 22.26
CA SER A 158 -11.43 -4.78 21.99
C SER A 158 -10.60 -3.75 22.76
N GLU A 159 -9.40 -4.10 23.12
CA GLU A 159 -8.48 -3.23 23.85
C GLU A 159 -8.00 -2.07 22.97
N HIS A 160 -7.81 -2.34 21.67
CA HIS A 160 -7.35 -1.38 20.66
C HIS A 160 -8.45 -1.10 19.62
N THR A 161 -8.27 -0.05 18.84
CA THR A 161 -9.13 0.26 17.69
C THR A 161 -9.02 -0.82 16.61
N VAL A 162 -10.09 -1.00 15.84
CA VAL A 162 -10.12 -1.90 14.67
C VAL A 162 -9.18 -1.38 13.60
N GLN A 163 -8.38 -2.26 13.01
CA GLN A 163 -7.43 -1.94 11.93
C GLN A 163 -7.80 -2.69 10.65
N ILE A 164 -8.95 -2.36 10.08
CA ILE A 164 -9.37 -2.93 8.79
C ILE A 164 -8.50 -2.41 7.64
N LEU A 165 -8.15 -1.12 7.68
CA LEU A 165 -7.21 -0.53 6.73
C LEU A 165 -5.80 -0.63 7.31
N THR A 166 -5.01 -1.56 6.82
CA THR A 166 -3.63 -1.80 7.29
C THR A 166 -2.60 -0.92 6.60
N VAL A 167 -2.94 -0.42 5.40
CA VAL A 167 -2.07 0.47 4.61
C VAL A 167 -2.58 1.90 4.74
N ASN A 168 -1.84 2.74 5.46
CA ASN A 168 -2.17 4.14 5.69
C ASN A 168 -1.57 5.07 4.63
N SER A 169 -0.53 4.64 3.95
CA SER A 169 0.12 5.40 2.89
C SER A 169 0.80 4.44 1.93
N ILE A 170 0.58 4.68 0.64
CA ILE A 170 1.32 4.02 -0.43
C ILE A 170 2.46 4.94 -0.84
N LEU A 171 3.69 4.45 -0.72
CA LEU A 171 4.89 5.14 -1.15
C LEU A 171 5.29 4.65 -2.54
N VAL A 172 5.42 5.58 -3.47
CA VAL A 172 5.88 5.31 -4.84
C VAL A 172 7.38 5.55 -4.90
N HIS A 173 8.14 4.53 -5.25
CA HIS A 173 9.60 4.59 -5.36
C HIS A 173 10.04 4.54 -6.83
N CYS A 174 11.16 5.22 -7.12
CA CYS A 174 11.81 5.20 -8.43
C CYS A 174 13.32 5.26 -8.24
N ASP A 175 14.05 4.27 -8.76
CA ASP A 175 15.52 4.16 -8.62
C ASP A 175 16.31 5.29 -9.29
N LEU A 176 15.70 6.00 -10.25
CA LEU A 176 16.33 7.14 -10.92
C LEU A 176 16.27 8.44 -10.10
N ALA A 177 15.31 8.56 -9.17
CA ALA A 177 15.07 9.80 -8.46
C ALA A 177 16.04 9.97 -7.28
N GLY A 178 16.65 11.15 -7.20
CA GLY A 178 17.47 11.60 -6.08
C GLY A 178 16.79 12.68 -5.24
N GLY A 179 17.42 13.07 -4.13
CA GLY A 179 17.02 14.26 -3.36
C GLY A 179 15.83 14.07 -2.42
N SER A 180 15.25 12.89 -2.32
CA SER A 180 14.15 12.59 -1.40
C SER A 180 14.64 11.93 -0.10
N TYR A 181 13.92 12.18 0.99
CA TYR A 181 14.19 11.64 2.32
C TYR A 181 12.91 11.06 2.93
N LEU A 182 13.02 9.90 3.55
CA LEU A 182 11.97 9.26 4.33
C LEU A 182 12.48 9.02 5.75
N ASN A 183 11.79 9.58 6.75
CA ASN A 183 12.17 9.47 8.17
C ASN A 183 13.64 9.85 8.43
N GLY A 184 14.14 10.90 7.77
CA GLY A 184 15.51 11.39 7.91
C GLY A 184 16.58 10.62 7.16
N LYS A 185 16.23 9.55 6.44
CA LYS A 185 17.15 8.75 5.60
C LYS A 185 16.86 9.00 4.12
N ARG A 186 17.92 9.03 3.31
CA ARG A 186 17.76 9.09 1.84
C ARG A 186 16.94 7.91 1.36
N ALA A 187 15.91 8.19 0.54
CA ALA A 187 15.05 7.18 -0.05
C ALA A 187 14.56 7.67 -1.42
N PRO A 188 14.44 6.81 -2.43
CA PRO A 188 14.00 7.21 -3.76
C PRO A 188 12.46 7.28 -3.86
N VAL A 189 11.84 7.95 -2.89
CA VAL A 189 10.37 8.15 -2.85
C VAL A 189 10.03 9.36 -3.70
N VAL A 190 9.18 9.19 -4.69
CA VAL A 190 8.77 10.24 -5.63
C VAL A 190 7.36 10.76 -5.39
N HIS A 191 6.54 9.98 -4.70
CA HIS A 191 5.18 10.36 -4.34
C HIS A 191 4.66 9.49 -3.19
N SER A 192 3.67 10.01 -2.46
CA SER A 192 2.94 9.25 -1.44
C SER A 192 1.46 9.63 -1.47
N PHE A 193 0.59 8.65 -1.28
CA PHE A 193 -0.85 8.87 -1.26
C PHE A 193 -1.57 7.81 -0.41
N PHE A 194 -2.80 8.12 -0.02
CA PHE A 194 -3.71 7.17 0.62
C PHE A 194 -4.70 6.63 -0.43
N PRO A 195 -4.89 5.31 -0.55
CA PRO A 195 -5.87 4.76 -1.48
C PRO A 195 -7.29 5.05 -0.96
N LEU A 196 -8.03 5.92 -1.66
CA LEU A 196 -9.42 6.25 -1.33
C LEU A 196 -10.43 5.25 -1.91
N ALA A 197 -10.00 4.40 -2.83
CA ALA A 197 -10.84 3.39 -3.47
C ALA A 197 -11.20 2.27 -2.48
N ASP A 198 -12.42 1.76 -2.56
CA ASP A 198 -12.82 0.57 -1.83
C ASP A 198 -12.12 -0.69 -2.36
N PRO A 199 -11.98 -1.75 -1.56
CA PRO A 199 -11.44 -3.03 -2.02
C PRO A 199 -12.17 -3.54 -3.27
N GLY A 200 -11.39 -3.86 -4.33
CA GLY A 200 -11.89 -4.27 -5.64
C GLY A 200 -12.05 -3.12 -6.64
N ASP A 201 -12.09 -1.88 -6.19
CA ASP A 201 -12.20 -0.71 -7.05
C ASP A 201 -10.86 -0.28 -7.66
N LYS A 202 -10.94 0.51 -8.72
CA LYS A 202 -9.77 1.04 -9.40
C LYS A 202 -9.16 2.21 -8.62
N ILE A 203 -7.87 2.10 -8.31
CA ILE A 203 -7.05 3.20 -7.81
C ILE A 203 -6.54 3.99 -9.01
N VAL A 204 -6.86 5.29 -9.05
CA VAL A 204 -6.30 6.24 -10.00
C VAL A 204 -5.71 7.39 -9.21
N GLU A 205 -4.40 7.45 -9.13
CA GLU A 205 -3.67 8.51 -8.43
C GLU A 205 -3.04 9.48 -9.41
N LYS A 206 -3.24 10.78 -9.16
CA LYS A 206 -2.62 11.90 -9.88
C LYS A 206 -2.25 12.98 -8.87
N PRO A 207 -0.99 13.38 -8.79
CA PRO A 207 -0.60 14.45 -7.88
C PRO A 207 -1.24 15.78 -8.30
N VAL A 208 -1.57 16.61 -7.33
CA VAL A 208 -2.07 17.97 -7.58
C VAL A 208 -1.00 18.84 -8.22
N GLU A 209 0.25 18.64 -7.79
CA GLU A 209 1.44 19.33 -8.32
C GLU A 209 2.54 18.32 -8.62
N TYR A 210 3.27 18.54 -9.72
CA TYR A 210 4.40 17.71 -10.07
C TYR A 210 5.66 18.15 -9.34
N ILE A 211 6.17 17.30 -8.46
CA ILE A 211 7.44 17.51 -7.79
C ILE A 211 8.54 16.87 -8.64
N TYR A 212 9.42 17.71 -9.18
CA TYR A 212 10.55 17.26 -9.97
C TYR A 212 11.75 16.99 -9.07
N LEU A 213 12.29 15.79 -9.17
CA LEU A 213 13.46 15.33 -8.43
C LEU A 213 14.64 15.14 -9.40
N PRO A 214 15.87 15.53 -9.01
CA PRO A 214 17.02 15.36 -9.85
C PRO A 214 17.33 13.90 -10.10
N ILE A 215 17.81 13.58 -11.30
CA ILE A 215 18.40 12.30 -11.62
C ILE A 215 19.93 12.41 -11.66
N SER A 216 20.62 11.32 -11.30
CA SER A 216 22.09 11.31 -11.18
C SER A 216 22.75 10.36 -12.19
N SER A 217 22.11 10.11 -13.32
CA SER A 217 22.60 9.18 -14.35
C SER A 217 22.81 9.90 -15.67
N ASP A 218 23.89 9.60 -16.38
CA ASP A 218 24.19 10.13 -17.71
C ASP A 218 23.51 9.34 -18.83
N VAL A 219 23.07 8.12 -18.53
CA VAL A 219 22.36 7.23 -19.47
C VAL A 219 21.33 6.42 -18.69
N ILE A 220 20.09 6.43 -19.15
CA ILE A 220 19.03 5.63 -18.57
C ILE A 220 18.79 4.41 -19.45
N ARG A 221 19.33 3.27 -19.05
CA ARG A 221 19.13 1.98 -19.71
C ARG A 221 17.97 1.21 -19.12
N ARG A 222 17.75 1.39 -17.81
CA ARG A 222 16.76 0.66 -17.03
C ARG A 222 16.14 1.58 -15.98
N MET A 223 14.90 1.32 -15.64
CA MET A 223 14.18 1.98 -14.57
C MET A 223 13.43 0.93 -13.75
N THR A 224 13.56 1.02 -12.45
CA THR A 224 12.81 0.22 -11.48
C THR A 224 11.90 1.12 -10.68
N VAL A 225 10.62 0.75 -10.61
CA VAL A 225 9.63 1.40 -9.77
C VAL A 225 8.98 0.36 -8.86
N TRP A 226 8.67 0.74 -7.63
CA TRP A 226 7.97 -0.17 -6.72
C TRP A 226 7.10 0.61 -5.73
N LEU A 227 6.09 -0.10 -5.20
CA LEU A 227 5.16 0.44 -4.22
C LEU A 227 5.38 -0.23 -2.87
N THR A 228 5.42 0.56 -1.81
CA THR A 228 5.48 0.06 -0.43
C THR A 228 4.39 0.70 0.43
N ASP A 229 4.12 0.08 1.57
CA ASP A 229 3.35 0.69 2.64
C ASP A 229 4.18 1.73 3.42
N GLN A 230 3.60 2.31 4.46
CA GLN A 230 4.23 3.29 5.36
C GLN A 230 5.45 2.73 6.12
N ASP A 231 5.54 1.42 6.28
CA ASP A 231 6.62 0.70 6.96
C ASP A 231 7.68 0.18 5.98
N GLN A 232 7.58 0.56 4.70
CA GLN A 232 8.47 0.19 3.60
C GLN A 232 8.38 -1.30 3.21
N ASN A 233 7.32 -2.02 3.59
CA ASN A 233 7.05 -3.34 3.10
C ASN A 233 6.48 -3.26 1.68
N LEU A 234 6.96 -4.14 0.78
CA LEU A 234 6.45 -4.21 -0.58
C LEU A 234 4.95 -4.54 -0.56
N LEU A 235 4.13 -3.77 -1.29
CA LEU A 235 2.71 -4.02 -1.37
C LEU A 235 2.41 -5.34 -2.11
N ASP A 236 1.40 -6.03 -1.64
CA ASP A 236 0.85 -7.18 -2.35
C ASP A 236 -0.38 -6.75 -3.16
N LEU A 237 -0.20 -6.59 -4.45
CA LEU A 237 -1.28 -6.27 -5.39
C LEU A 237 -1.96 -7.52 -5.98
N ARG A 238 -1.69 -8.72 -5.45
CA ARG A 238 -2.29 -9.99 -5.91
C ARG A 238 -2.20 -10.18 -7.43
N GLU A 239 -1.04 -9.86 -8.00
CA GLU A 239 -0.77 -9.92 -9.45
C GLU A 239 -1.64 -8.98 -10.32
N GLU A 240 -2.30 -7.98 -9.72
CA GLU A 240 -3.00 -6.95 -10.48
C GLU A 240 -2.04 -6.12 -11.32
N VAL A 241 -2.57 -5.59 -12.41
CA VAL A 241 -1.79 -4.75 -13.32
C VAL A 241 -1.58 -3.37 -12.70
N LEU A 242 -0.31 -2.99 -12.61
CA LEU A 242 0.13 -1.64 -12.26
C LEU A 242 0.55 -0.91 -13.52
N THR A 243 -0.01 0.27 -13.77
CA THR A 243 0.47 1.20 -14.79
C THR A 243 0.87 2.50 -14.11
N ILE A 244 2.11 2.93 -14.35
CA ILE A 244 2.67 4.12 -13.72
C ILE A 244 3.36 5.00 -14.78
N LYS A 245 3.22 6.32 -14.65
CA LYS A 245 3.74 7.28 -15.60
C LYS A 245 4.62 8.31 -14.92
N PHE A 246 5.68 8.67 -15.60
CA PHE A 246 6.61 9.70 -15.18
C PHE A 246 6.86 10.69 -16.30
N HIS A 247 7.17 11.91 -15.93
CA HIS A 247 7.67 12.92 -16.83
C HIS A 247 9.13 13.19 -16.51
N LEU A 248 9.99 12.98 -17.52
CA LEU A 248 11.42 13.29 -17.48
C LEU A 248 11.66 14.53 -18.33
N ARG A 249 12.37 15.53 -17.79
CA ARG A 249 12.70 16.75 -18.53
C ARG A 249 14.12 17.22 -18.24
N SER A 250 14.69 17.97 -19.20
CA SER A 250 15.89 18.77 -18.95
C SER A 250 15.51 20.11 -18.32
N CYS A 251 16.31 20.62 -17.41
CA CYS A 251 16.19 21.93 -16.77
C CYS A 251 17.32 22.88 -17.19
#